data_2ef239f4de330043f71eedfc8f56db65
#
_entry.id   2ef239f4de330043f71eedfc8f56db65
#
_cell.length_a   1.000
_cell.length_b   1.000
_cell.length_c   1.000
_cell.angle_alpha   90.00
_cell.angle_beta   90.00
_cell.angle_gamma   90.00
#
_symmetry.space_group_name_H-M   'P 1'
#
loop_
_entity.id
_entity.type
_entity.pdbx_description
1 polymer ?
#
loop_
_entity_poly.entity_id
_entity_poly.type
_entity_poly.pdbx_seq_one_letter_code
_entity_poly.pdbx_strand_id
1 'polypeptide(L)'
;MKNFYEYNLSDNLNKSLKGLRFNKPTEIQSKTIPIAINKQDILANAETGSGKTAAYLIPLIHQISTIGKVSGLILTPTRELAQQVSDVAKVLVGYKSNIDIALIVGGASMNNQLRQLKKRPKIIIGTPGRINDHLEKKSLNLSYFNFFVLDEADRMLDMG
;
A
#
# COMPACT_ATOMS: atom_id res chain seq x y z
N MET A 1 8.44 7.52 23.01
CA MET A 1 7.88 7.00 21.76
C MET A 1 7.05 8.10 21.14
N LYS A 2 7.33 8.50 19.91
CA LYS A 2 6.61 9.58 19.23
C LYS A 2 5.15 9.17 18.97
N ASN A 3 4.24 10.13 19.02
CA ASN A 3 2.87 9.94 18.55
C ASN A 3 2.81 10.12 17.02
N PHE A 4 1.79 9.58 16.35
CA PHE A 4 1.62 9.77 14.90
C PHE A 4 1.61 11.24 14.48
N TYR A 5 1.08 12.14 15.29
CA TYR A 5 1.07 13.59 15.02
C TYR A 5 2.46 14.22 14.88
N GLU A 6 3.48 13.60 15.46
CA GLU A 6 4.86 14.09 15.39
C GLU A 6 5.56 13.78 14.07
N TYR A 7 4.94 12.98 13.20
CA TYR A 7 5.48 12.68 11.85
C TYR A 7 5.07 13.70 10.79
N ASN A 8 4.28 14.72 11.14
CA ASN A 8 3.80 15.74 10.20
C ASN A 8 3.10 15.12 8.96
N LEU A 9 2.26 14.13 9.19
CA LEU A 9 1.51 13.45 8.14
C LEU A 9 0.46 14.38 7.52
N SER A 10 0.00 14.05 6.30
CA SER A 10 -1.07 14.78 5.65
C SER A 10 -2.35 14.84 6.50
N ASP A 11 -3.11 15.92 6.38
CA ASP A 11 -4.31 16.16 7.22
C ASP A 11 -5.35 15.04 7.10
N ASN A 12 -5.59 14.56 5.88
CA ASN A 12 -6.55 13.47 5.66
C ASN A 12 -6.09 12.17 6.33
N LEU A 13 -4.81 11.86 6.26
CA LEU A 13 -4.24 10.69 6.91
C LEU A 13 -4.31 10.80 8.44
N ASN A 14 -4.00 11.97 9.00
CA ASN A 14 -4.16 12.23 10.43
C ASN A 14 -5.62 12.07 10.90
N LYS A 15 -6.59 12.53 10.10
CA LYS A 15 -8.02 12.32 10.40
C LYS A 15 -8.40 10.84 10.40
N SER A 16 -7.90 10.07 9.43
CA SER A 16 -8.14 8.62 9.35
C SER A 16 -7.53 7.89 10.54
N LEU A 17 -6.29 8.20 10.90
CA LEU A 17 -5.61 7.61 12.06
C LEU A 17 -6.34 7.91 13.38
N LYS A 18 -6.83 9.14 13.55
CA LYS A 18 -7.63 9.52 14.70
C LYS A 18 -8.96 8.74 14.74
N GLY A 19 -9.64 8.60 13.61
CA GLY A 19 -10.87 7.81 13.50
C GLY A 19 -10.67 6.35 13.84
N LEU A 20 -9.52 5.78 13.50
CA LEU A 20 -9.12 4.42 13.84
C LEU A 20 -8.62 4.28 15.29
N ARG A 21 -8.53 5.37 16.04
CA ARG A 21 -7.92 5.43 17.38
C ARG A 21 -6.45 4.98 17.39
N PHE A 22 -5.75 5.19 16.29
CA PHE A 22 -4.31 4.97 16.21
C PHE A 22 -3.59 6.15 16.88
N ASN A 23 -3.33 6.01 18.16
CA ASN A 23 -2.72 7.09 18.95
C ASN A 23 -1.20 7.00 18.92
N LYS A 24 -0.67 5.81 19.06
CA LYS A 24 0.78 5.54 19.10
C LYS A 24 1.16 4.52 18.04
N PRO A 25 2.27 4.74 17.33
CA PRO A 25 2.79 3.74 16.41
C PRO A 25 3.28 2.50 17.16
N THR A 26 3.16 1.34 16.52
CA THR A 26 3.82 0.11 16.98
C THR A 26 5.33 0.24 16.79
N GLU A 27 6.09 -0.71 17.33
CA GLU A 27 7.54 -0.70 17.20
C GLU A 27 8.00 -0.66 15.74
N ILE A 28 7.43 -1.55 14.89
CA ILE A 28 7.78 -1.58 13.45
C ILE A 28 7.39 -0.27 12.75
N GLN A 29 6.24 0.31 13.08
CA GLN A 29 5.80 1.58 12.52
C GLN A 29 6.73 2.73 12.92
N SER A 30 7.11 2.79 14.20
CA SER A 30 8.00 3.86 14.69
C SER A 30 9.39 3.82 14.07
N LYS A 31 9.88 2.62 13.74
CA LYS A 31 11.18 2.42 13.08
C LYS A 31 11.12 2.71 11.57
N THR A 32 10.05 2.31 10.89
CA THR A 32 10.03 2.31 9.42
C THR A 32 9.40 3.57 8.81
N ILE A 33 8.36 4.13 9.42
CA ILE A 33 7.66 5.30 8.85
C ILE A 33 8.60 6.48 8.57
N PRO A 34 9.47 6.91 9.51
CA PRO A 34 10.38 8.04 9.24
C PRO A 34 11.36 7.75 8.10
N ILE A 35 11.84 6.51 8.00
CA ILE A 35 12.78 6.10 6.95
C ILE A 35 12.09 6.13 5.58
N ALA A 36 10.88 5.56 5.50
CA ALA A 36 10.09 5.54 4.26
C ALA A 36 9.67 6.94 3.79
N ILE A 37 9.29 7.83 4.71
CA ILE A 37 8.99 9.24 4.38
C ILE A 37 10.20 9.92 3.74
N ASN A 38 11.41 9.60 4.20
CA ASN A 38 12.67 10.09 3.63
C ASN A 38 13.10 9.34 2.35
N LYS A 39 12.23 8.52 1.78
CA LYS A 39 12.44 7.78 0.52
C LYS A 39 13.64 6.83 0.54
N GLN A 40 13.95 6.28 1.70
CA GLN A 40 14.98 5.26 1.86
C GLN A 40 14.36 3.87 1.77
N ASP A 41 15.10 2.94 1.17
CA ASP A 41 14.69 1.54 1.06
C ASP A 41 14.75 0.86 2.44
N ILE A 42 13.84 -0.07 2.66
CA ILE A 42 13.70 -0.77 3.94
C ILE A 42 13.57 -2.26 3.70
N LEU A 43 14.38 -3.02 4.40
CA LEU A 43 14.16 -4.44 4.62
C LEU A 43 13.74 -4.64 6.09
N ALA A 44 12.48 -5.04 6.30
CA ALA A 44 11.94 -5.21 7.63
C ALA A 44 11.51 -6.65 7.89
N ASN A 45 11.92 -7.18 9.02
CA ASN A 45 11.45 -8.45 9.54
C ASN A 45 10.60 -8.20 10.79
N ALA A 46 9.33 -8.55 10.72
CA ALA A 46 8.39 -8.36 11.82
C ALA A 46 7.29 -9.43 11.77
N GLU A 47 6.83 -9.82 12.94
CA GLU A 47 5.79 -10.85 13.08
C GLU A 47 4.44 -10.39 12.56
N THR A 48 3.57 -11.36 12.23
CA THR A 48 2.16 -11.10 11.91
C THR A 48 1.47 -10.40 13.08
N GLY A 49 0.66 -9.38 12.80
CA GLY A 49 -0.02 -8.59 13.82
C GLY A 49 0.82 -7.47 14.44
N SER A 50 2.07 -7.28 13.99
CA SER A 50 2.95 -6.21 14.49
C SER A 50 2.63 -4.81 13.93
N GLY A 51 1.69 -4.70 12.98
CA GLY A 51 1.33 -3.44 12.34
C GLY A 51 2.11 -3.12 11.06
N LYS A 52 2.71 -4.12 10.40
CA LYS A 52 3.45 -3.95 9.14
C LYS A 52 2.64 -3.27 8.03
N THR A 53 1.38 -3.64 7.87
CA THR A 53 0.53 -3.10 6.80
C THR A 53 0.40 -1.58 6.90
N ALA A 54 0.09 -1.05 8.06
CA ALA A 54 0.06 0.39 8.26
C ALA A 54 1.46 1.02 8.19
N ALA A 55 2.51 0.27 8.55
CA ALA A 55 3.89 0.75 8.50
C ALA A 55 4.34 1.16 7.09
N TYR A 56 3.89 0.46 6.03
CA TYR A 56 4.20 0.87 4.66
C TYR A 56 3.07 1.69 3.99
N LEU A 57 1.81 1.48 4.37
CA LEU A 57 0.70 2.26 3.79
C LEU A 57 0.71 3.72 4.24
N ILE A 58 1.04 4.01 5.48
CA ILE A 58 1.08 5.38 6.01
C ILE A 58 2.06 6.26 5.22
N PRO A 59 3.34 5.90 5.06
CA PRO A 59 4.26 6.73 4.30
C PRO A 59 3.90 6.81 2.81
N LEU A 60 3.37 5.73 2.21
CA LEU A 60 2.90 5.75 0.83
C LEU A 60 1.77 6.77 0.64
N ILE A 61 0.72 6.69 1.45
CA ILE A 61 -0.44 7.61 1.37
C ILE A 61 -0.02 9.04 1.66
N HIS A 62 0.88 9.24 2.63
CA HIS A 62 1.44 10.55 2.93
C HIS A 62 2.15 11.16 1.71
N GLN A 63 3.03 10.40 1.06
CA GLN A 63 3.75 10.86 -0.12
C GLN A 63 2.83 11.12 -1.32
N ILE A 64 1.83 10.28 -1.55
CA ILE A 64 0.82 10.52 -2.60
C ILE A 64 0.11 11.86 -2.34
N SER A 65 -0.28 12.12 -1.10
CA SER A 65 -1.04 13.31 -0.72
C SER A 65 -0.21 14.61 -0.76
N THR A 66 1.10 14.51 -0.50
CA THR A 66 1.96 15.70 -0.34
C THR A 66 2.80 15.99 -1.59
N ILE A 67 3.26 14.95 -2.30
CA ILE A 67 4.12 15.10 -3.49
C ILE A 67 3.31 15.06 -4.78
N GLY A 68 2.20 14.28 -4.82
CA GLY A 68 1.30 14.17 -5.97
C GLY A 68 1.82 13.31 -7.14
N LYS A 69 3.11 13.07 -7.23
CA LYS A 69 3.76 12.27 -8.29
C LYS A 69 4.24 10.91 -7.78
N VAL A 70 3.55 10.36 -6.79
CA VAL A 70 3.85 9.05 -6.20
C VAL A 70 2.74 8.08 -6.56
N SER A 71 3.11 6.89 -6.97
CA SER A 71 2.21 5.76 -7.16
C SER A 71 2.87 4.51 -6.58
N GLY A 72 2.09 3.70 -5.87
CA GLY A 72 2.58 2.53 -5.16
C GLY A 72 2.01 1.23 -5.69
N LEU A 73 2.88 0.23 -5.82
CA LEU A 73 2.52 -1.16 -6.08
C LEU A 73 2.86 -2.00 -4.87
N ILE A 74 1.87 -2.73 -4.35
CA ILE A 74 2.02 -3.64 -3.22
C ILE A 74 1.74 -5.05 -3.70
N LEU A 75 2.72 -5.92 -3.63
CA LEU A 75 2.59 -7.34 -3.94
C LEU A 75 2.46 -8.15 -2.66
N THR A 76 1.51 -9.06 -2.67
CA THR A 76 1.26 -10.03 -1.59
C THR A 76 1.20 -11.45 -2.15
N PRO A 77 1.52 -12.49 -1.37
CA PRO A 77 1.52 -13.86 -1.87
C PRO A 77 0.13 -14.45 -2.12
N THR A 78 -0.90 -13.94 -1.45
CA THR A 78 -2.26 -14.49 -1.52
C THR A 78 -3.31 -13.44 -1.79
N ARG A 79 -4.43 -13.87 -2.37
CA ARG A 79 -5.63 -13.02 -2.60
C ARG A 79 -6.20 -12.48 -1.29
N GLU A 80 -6.24 -13.31 -0.26
CA GLU A 80 -6.77 -12.97 1.08
C GLU A 80 -5.95 -11.86 1.72
N LEU A 81 -4.62 -11.96 1.67
CA LEU A 81 -3.75 -10.91 2.19
C LEU A 81 -3.90 -9.61 1.37
N ALA A 82 -3.96 -9.70 0.04
CA ALA A 82 -4.19 -8.55 -0.82
C ALA A 82 -5.51 -7.84 -0.48
N GLN A 83 -6.58 -8.60 -0.24
CA GLN A 83 -7.87 -8.04 0.19
C GLN A 83 -7.76 -7.34 1.54
N GLN A 84 -7.09 -7.93 2.51
CA GLN A 84 -6.88 -7.32 3.83
C GLN A 84 -6.10 -6.01 3.72
N VAL A 85 -5.03 -5.99 2.93
CA VAL A 85 -4.24 -4.77 2.69
C VAL A 85 -5.09 -3.70 2.01
N SER A 86 -5.89 -4.08 1.02
CA SER A 86 -6.80 -3.16 0.32
C SER A 86 -7.82 -2.54 1.28
N ASP A 87 -8.39 -3.32 2.18
CA ASP A 87 -9.36 -2.83 3.16
C ASP A 87 -8.72 -1.81 4.11
N VAL A 88 -7.52 -2.09 4.60
CA VAL A 88 -6.76 -1.15 5.44
C VAL A 88 -6.41 0.12 4.66
N ALA A 89 -5.98 -0.01 3.41
CA ALA A 89 -5.64 1.13 2.56
C ALA A 89 -6.85 2.06 2.34
N LYS A 90 -8.03 1.51 2.06
CA LYS A 90 -9.28 2.28 1.89
C LYS A 90 -9.63 3.10 3.13
N VAL A 91 -9.48 2.51 4.31
CA VAL A 91 -9.75 3.21 5.57
C VAL A 91 -8.74 4.33 5.81
N LEU A 92 -7.45 4.07 5.58
CA LEU A 92 -6.39 5.07 5.75
C LEU A 92 -6.49 6.23 4.75
N VAL A 93 -6.87 5.94 3.51
CA VAL A 93 -7.09 6.96 2.47
C VAL A 93 -8.29 7.84 2.81
N GLY A 94 -9.36 7.25 3.36
CA GLY A 94 -10.59 7.96 3.76
C GLY A 94 -11.56 8.21 2.62
N TYR A 95 -12.83 8.43 2.96
CA TYR A 95 -13.94 8.50 1.99
C TYR A 95 -13.92 9.72 1.05
N LYS A 96 -13.25 10.79 1.43
CA LYS A 96 -13.20 12.05 0.65
C LYS A 96 -11.91 12.20 -0.14
N SER A 97 -11.16 11.15 -0.29
CA SER A 97 -9.88 11.18 -0.98
C SER A 97 -10.04 10.96 -2.49
N ASN A 98 -9.18 11.61 -3.26
CA ASN A 98 -9.03 11.38 -4.71
C ASN A 98 -8.03 10.26 -5.03
N ILE A 99 -7.63 9.48 -4.04
CA ILE A 99 -6.68 8.36 -4.22
C ILE A 99 -7.47 7.11 -4.58
N ASP A 100 -7.39 6.70 -5.84
CA ASP A 100 -7.96 5.44 -6.31
C ASP A 100 -7.03 4.27 -5.94
N ILE A 101 -7.65 3.19 -5.45
CA ILE A 101 -7.00 1.93 -5.09
C ILE A 101 -7.56 0.84 -5.99
N ALA A 102 -6.69 0.08 -6.65
CA ALA A 102 -7.07 -1.09 -7.41
C ALA A 102 -6.59 -2.38 -6.74
N LEU A 103 -7.48 -3.36 -6.63
CA LEU A 103 -7.17 -4.71 -6.16
C LEU A 103 -7.09 -5.65 -7.38
N ILE A 104 -5.90 -6.19 -7.63
CA ILE A 104 -5.57 -6.96 -8.82
C ILE A 104 -5.15 -8.37 -8.42
N VAL A 105 -6.13 -9.26 -8.33
CA VAL A 105 -5.95 -10.65 -7.88
C VAL A 105 -6.59 -11.64 -8.82
N GLY A 106 -6.07 -12.85 -8.89
CA GLY A 106 -6.66 -13.95 -9.66
C GLY A 106 -8.05 -14.33 -9.13
N GLY A 107 -8.85 -14.94 -9.96
CA GLY A 107 -10.23 -15.34 -9.63
C GLY A 107 -11.26 -14.22 -9.63
N ALA A 108 -10.85 -12.98 -9.65
CA ALA A 108 -11.73 -11.83 -9.85
C ALA A 108 -11.88 -11.49 -11.35
N SER A 109 -12.94 -10.76 -11.69
CA SER A 109 -13.25 -10.39 -13.08
C SER A 109 -12.11 -9.58 -13.73
N MET A 110 -11.57 -10.09 -14.82
CA MET A 110 -10.58 -9.38 -15.64
C MET A 110 -11.13 -8.04 -16.16
N ASN A 111 -12.37 -8.00 -16.61
CA ASN A 111 -13.00 -6.80 -17.13
C ASN A 111 -13.14 -5.71 -16.05
N ASN A 112 -13.49 -6.07 -14.83
CA ASN A 112 -13.54 -5.13 -13.72
C ASN A 112 -12.16 -4.56 -13.40
N GLN A 113 -11.14 -5.40 -13.43
CA GLN A 113 -9.75 -4.97 -13.23
C GLN A 113 -9.28 -4.02 -14.34
N LEU A 114 -9.61 -4.30 -15.58
CA LEU A 114 -9.32 -3.40 -16.72
C LEU A 114 -9.96 -2.02 -16.52
N ARG A 115 -11.21 -1.97 -16.03
CA ARG A 115 -11.89 -0.70 -15.71
C ARG A 115 -11.19 0.04 -14.58
N GLN A 116 -10.76 -0.66 -13.53
CA GLN A 116 -10.01 -0.06 -12.42
C GLN A 116 -8.66 0.51 -12.91
N LEU A 117 -7.92 -0.23 -13.71
CA LEU A 117 -6.61 0.19 -14.22
C LEU A 117 -6.70 1.39 -15.17
N LYS A 118 -7.78 1.51 -15.96
CA LYS A 118 -8.03 2.69 -16.82
C LYS A 118 -8.16 4.00 -16.05
N LYS A 119 -8.56 3.96 -14.79
CA LYS A 119 -8.64 5.14 -13.92
C LYS A 119 -7.27 5.63 -13.44
N ARG A 120 -6.18 4.94 -13.79
CA ARG A 120 -4.82 5.21 -13.32
C ARG A 120 -4.74 5.31 -11.79
N PRO A 121 -5.05 4.23 -11.06
CA PRO A 121 -5.02 4.24 -9.61
C PRO A 121 -3.63 4.57 -9.08
N LYS A 122 -3.57 5.30 -7.97
CA LYS A 122 -2.32 5.65 -7.30
C LYS A 122 -1.77 4.51 -6.45
N ILE A 123 -2.61 3.58 -6.05
CA ILE A 123 -2.22 2.39 -5.28
C ILE A 123 -2.78 1.16 -5.99
N ILE A 124 -1.91 0.24 -6.33
CA ILE A 124 -2.28 -1.09 -6.79
C ILE A 124 -1.81 -2.12 -5.78
N ILE A 125 -2.72 -2.98 -5.38
CA ILE A 125 -2.47 -4.09 -4.47
C ILE A 125 -2.84 -5.36 -5.21
N GLY A 126 -1.93 -6.31 -5.28
CA GLY A 126 -2.19 -7.52 -6.03
C GLY A 126 -1.28 -8.69 -5.72
N THR A 127 -1.60 -9.81 -6.36
CA THR A 127 -0.78 -11.01 -6.36
C THR A 127 0.09 -11.07 -7.61
N PRO A 128 1.30 -11.63 -7.54
CA PRO A 128 2.26 -11.59 -8.65
C PRO A 128 1.73 -12.13 -9.97
N GLY A 129 1.01 -13.27 -9.95
CA GLY A 129 0.50 -13.89 -11.18
C GLY A 129 -0.46 -12.99 -11.95
N ARG A 130 -1.46 -12.39 -11.28
CA ARG A 130 -2.43 -11.52 -11.94
C ARG A 130 -1.83 -10.16 -12.35
N ILE A 131 -0.90 -9.64 -11.56
CA ILE A 131 -0.12 -8.45 -11.96
C ILE A 131 0.65 -8.74 -13.25
N ASN A 132 1.32 -9.89 -13.33
CA ASN A 132 2.04 -10.30 -14.54
C ASN A 132 1.12 -10.47 -15.75
N ASP A 133 -0.07 -11.04 -15.58
CA ASP A 133 -1.08 -11.13 -16.65
C ASP A 133 -1.42 -9.76 -17.24
N HIS A 134 -1.60 -8.76 -16.40
CA HIS A 134 -1.89 -7.40 -16.85
C HIS A 134 -0.69 -6.70 -17.51
N LEU A 135 0.53 -7.00 -17.07
CA LEU A 135 1.76 -6.52 -17.71
C LEU A 135 1.92 -7.11 -19.10
N GLU A 136 1.71 -8.41 -19.27
CA GLU A 136 1.79 -9.10 -20.57
C GLU A 136 0.72 -8.60 -21.54
N LYS A 137 -0.49 -8.34 -21.05
CA LYS A 137 -1.60 -7.75 -21.84
C LYS A 137 -1.44 -6.26 -22.11
N LYS A 138 -0.39 -5.63 -21.56
CA LYS A 138 -0.17 -4.18 -21.64
C LYS A 138 -1.32 -3.32 -21.07
N SER A 139 -2.14 -3.91 -20.21
CA SER A 139 -3.21 -3.20 -19.47
C SER A 139 -2.70 -2.50 -18.21
N LEU A 140 -1.51 -2.84 -17.77
CA LEU A 140 -0.79 -2.19 -16.67
C LEU A 140 0.58 -1.75 -17.16
N ASN A 141 0.93 -0.49 -16.87
CA ASN A 141 2.24 0.06 -17.12
C ASN A 141 2.84 0.57 -15.82
N LEU A 142 3.98 0.01 -15.42
CA LEU A 142 4.65 0.34 -14.16
C LEU A 142 5.62 1.53 -14.27
N SER A 143 5.76 2.15 -15.41
CA SER A 143 6.73 3.23 -15.61
C SER A 143 6.51 4.46 -14.73
N TYR A 144 5.28 4.67 -14.24
CA TYR A 144 4.94 5.79 -13.35
C TYR A 144 4.89 5.41 -11.87
N PHE A 145 5.16 4.14 -11.54
CA PHE A 145 5.25 3.66 -10.16
C PHE A 145 6.64 3.89 -9.59
N ASN A 146 6.73 4.38 -8.38
CA ASN A 146 7.97 4.73 -7.71
C ASN A 146 8.01 4.37 -6.22
N PHE A 147 6.99 3.65 -5.75
CA PHE A 147 6.94 3.11 -4.40
C PHE A 147 6.51 1.64 -4.47
N PHE A 148 7.41 0.72 -4.12
CA PHE A 148 7.17 -0.71 -4.23
C PHE A 148 7.21 -1.37 -2.86
N VAL A 149 6.26 -2.26 -2.61
CA VAL A 149 6.20 -3.07 -1.39
C VAL A 149 6.07 -4.54 -1.76
N LEU A 150 6.93 -5.36 -1.19
CA LEU A 150 6.82 -6.81 -1.21
C LEU A 150 6.47 -7.28 0.20
N ASP A 151 5.20 -7.55 0.45
CA ASP A 151 4.71 -8.05 1.73
C ASP A 151 4.82 -9.58 1.76
N GLU A 152 5.38 -10.13 2.84
CA GLU A 152 5.73 -11.55 2.94
C GLU A 152 6.60 -12.04 1.76
N ALA A 153 7.68 -11.32 1.48
CA ALA A 153 8.56 -11.58 0.34
C ALA A 153 9.18 -12.99 0.36
N ASP A 154 9.52 -13.49 1.52
CA ASP A 154 9.99 -14.88 1.74
C ASP A 154 8.98 -15.89 1.22
N ARG A 155 7.69 -15.74 1.54
CA ARG A 155 6.62 -16.61 1.08
C ARG A 155 6.45 -16.54 -0.44
N MET A 156 6.54 -15.36 -1.05
CA MET A 156 6.48 -15.23 -2.52
C MET A 156 7.66 -15.92 -3.21
N LEU A 157 8.85 -15.89 -2.63
CA LEU A 157 10.03 -16.59 -3.14
C LEU A 157 9.86 -18.11 -3.05
N ASP A 158 9.28 -18.63 -1.97
CA ASP A 158 9.00 -20.07 -1.80
C ASP A 158 7.94 -20.59 -2.80
N MET A 159 7.05 -19.74 -3.22
CA MET A 159 6.01 -20.07 -4.22
C MET A 159 6.51 -20.02 -5.67
N GLY A 160 7.76 -19.62 -5.88
CA GLY A 160 8.34 -19.41 -7.21
C GLY A 160 8.04 -18.08 -7.82
#